data_261c242e8dd7d88b07143c2f2bf3bc83
#
_entry.id   261c242e8dd7d88b07143c2f2bf3bc83
#
_cell.length_a   1.000
_cell.length_b   1.000
_cell.length_c   1.000
_cell.angle_alpha   90.00
_cell.angle_beta   90.00
_cell.angle_gamma   90.00
#
_symmetry.space_group_name_H-M   'P 1'
#
loop_
_entity.id
_entity.type
_entity.pdbx_description
1 polymer ?
#
loop_
_entity_poly.entity_id
_entity_poly.type
_entity_poly.pdbx_seq_one_letter_code
_entity_poly.pdbx_strand_id
1 'polypeptide(L)'
;MEHQVIFFQGTDISPAAHLAFAQAFGEIDEPHPIYPSVDGFDRIVKLENNSDVPPDTNSWHTDLTYKRVQPFASILVARSIPELGGDTLWSSLYAAYDRLPKGMKSDLAGLEAIHDLGDFRNTFSDSSTNTPSEDRLNDALPRFGHQVRPLVDHHPVTGRPFLNFNEAFVTHISGLTTNESNSLRVWLANHMNRPEVQIRWRWQAGDIAMWDNRVTMHYAVADYYPAYRCMNRVTVVHDRRVPN
;
A
#
# COMPACT_ATOMS: atom_id res chain seq x y z
N MET A 1 -1.48 16.79 7.23
CA MET A 1 -0.50 15.83 7.74
C MET A 1 -0.79 15.33 9.17
N GLU A 2 -1.66 15.98 9.89
CA GLU A 2 -2.13 15.47 11.19
C GLU A 2 -2.91 14.17 11.02
N HIS A 3 -3.81 14.13 10.01
CA HIS A 3 -4.53 12.95 9.60
C HIS A 3 -3.78 12.26 8.45
N GLN A 4 -3.43 10.98 8.63
CA GLN A 4 -2.67 10.20 7.66
C GLN A 4 -3.56 9.60 6.58
N VAL A 5 -4.85 9.49 6.87
CA VAL A 5 -5.91 9.12 5.92
C VAL A 5 -7.11 10.02 6.15
N ILE A 6 -7.76 10.43 5.06
CA ILE A 6 -8.99 11.22 5.06
C ILE A 6 -10.04 10.55 4.18
N PHE A 7 -11.31 10.70 4.55
CA PHE A 7 -12.43 10.08 3.87
C PHE A 7 -13.45 11.12 3.42
N PHE A 8 -14.03 10.89 2.24
CA PHE A 8 -15.15 11.68 1.71
C PHE A 8 -16.27 10.69 1.39
N GLN A 9 -17.45 10.90 1.97
CA GLN A 9 -18.58 9.99 1.83
C GLN A 9 -19.52 10.45 0.72
N GLY A 10 -20.03 9.50 -0.07
CA GLY A 10 -21.08 9.74 -1.06
C GLY A 10 -20.74 10.77 -2.13
N THR A 11 -19.47 10.90 -2.49
CA THR A 11 -19.01 11.96 -3.41
C THR A 11 -19.13 11.56 -4.89
N ASP A 12 -19.08 10.28 -5.21
CA ASP A 12 -19.21 9.68 -6.56
C ASP A 12 -18.64 10.53 -7.71
N ILE A 13 -17.33 10.74 -7.69
CA ILE A 13 -16.65 11.54 -8.73
C ILE A 13 -16.42 10.74 -10.01
N SER A 14 -16.50 11.40 -11.18
CA SER A 14 -16.15 10.78 -12.45
C SER A 14 -14.66 10.42 -12.53
N PRO A 15 -14.23 9.51 -13.44
CA PRO A 15 -12.81 9.21 -13.64
C PRO A 15 -11.97 10.46 -13.96
N ALA A 16 -12.48 11.39 -14.79
CA ALA A 16 -11.79 12.64 -15.09
C ALA A 16 -11.64 13.54 -13.85
N ALA A 17 -12.68 13.64 -13.00
CA ALA A 17 -12.60 14.38 -11.74
C ALA A 17 -11.65 13.72 -10.74
N HIS A 18 -11.56 12.37 -10.72
CA HIS A 18 -10.60 11.62 -9.90
C HIS A 18 -9.15 11.97 -10.28
N LEU A 19 -8.82 11.98 -11.58
CA LEU A 19 -7.50 12.43 -12.05
C LEU A 19 -7.22 13.89 -11.70
N ALA A 20 -8.18 14.80 -11.95
CA ALA A 20 -8.01 16.21 -11.63
C ALA A 20 -7.80 16.44 -10.12
N PHE A 21 -8.53 15.71 -9.28
CA PHE A 21 -8.34 15.76 -7.83
C PHE A 21 -6.93 15.29 -7.42
N ALA A 22 -6.46 14.18 -7.98
CA ALA A 22 -5.11 13.67 -7.70
C ALA A 22 -4.01 14.65 -8.18
N GLN A 23 -4.16 15.22 -9.37
CA GLN A 23 -3.23 16.20 -9.94
C GLN A 23 -3.09 17.47 -9.09
N ALA A 24 -4.09 17.82 -8.29
CA ALA A 24 -4.00 18.96 -7.38
C ALA A 24 -2.92 18.78 -6.30
N PHE A 25 -2.55 17.52 -5.96
CA PHE A 25 -1.56 17.20 -4.94
C PHE A 25 -0.15 16.99 -5.50
N GLY A 26 -0.02 16.52 -6.74
CA GLY A 26 1.28 16.26 -7.33
C GLY A 26 1.20 15.56 -8.69
N GLU A 27 2.32 14.99 -9.11
CA GLU A 27 2.41 14.20 -10.33
C GLU A 27 1.77 12.84 -10.13
N ILE A 28 0.94 12.42 -11.10
CA ILE A 28 0.31 11.09 -11.09
C ILE A 28 1.31 10.05 -11.60
N ASP A 29 1.36 8.89 -10.95
CA ASP A 29 2.18 7.75 -11.35
C ASP A 29 1.86 7.26 -12.77
N GLU A 30 2.79 6.54 -13.36
CA GLU A 30 2.59 5.82 -14.61
C GLU A 30 1.52 4.73 -14.46
N PRO A 31 0.96 4.22 -15.57
CA PRO A 31 0.04 3.09 -15.55
C PRO A 31 0.61 1.92 -14.73
N HIS A 32 -0.25 1.28 -13.94
CA HIS A 32 0.20 0.20 -13.06
C HIS A 32 0.67 -1.00 -13.88
N PRO A 33 1.84 -1.59 -13.57
CA PRO A 33 2.41 -2.66 -14.41
C PRO A 33 1.63 -3.96 -14.39
N ILE A 34 0.84 -4.22 -13.34
CA ILE A 34 0.17 -5.51 -13.10
C ILE A 34 -1.35 -5.37 -13.27
N TYR A 35 -1.97 -4.39 -12.61
CA TYR A 35 -3.42 -4.23 -12.63
C TYR A 35 -3.91 -3.48 -13.86
N PRO A 36 -5.10 -3.85 -14.39
CA PRO A 36 -5.70 -3.14 -15.51
C PRO A 36 -6.08 -1.71 -15.14
N SER A 37 -6.19 -0.87 -16.17
CA SER A 37 -6.67 0.50 -16.04
C SER A 37 -8.17 0.60 -16.37
N VAL A 38 -8.77 1.70 -15.97
CA VAL A 38 -10.13 2.07 -16.39
C VAL A 38 -10.11 2.47 -17.86
N ASP A 39 -11.09 2.01 -18.65
CA ASP A 39 -11.19 2.32 -20.08
C ASP A 39 -11.13 3.82 -20.34
N GLY A 40 -10.21 4.24 -21.22
CA GLY A 40 -9.95 5.64 -21.54
C GLY A 40 -9.15 6.43 -20.48
N PHE A 41 -8.74 5.79 -19.37
CA PHE A 41 -8.01 6.42 -18.26
C PHE A 41 -6.88 5.53 -17.77
N ASP A 42 -5.80 5.44 -18.51
CA ASP A 42 -4.67 4.53 -18.29
C ASP A 42 -3.97 4.70 -16.92
N ARG A 43 -4.08 5.86 -16.29
CA ARG A 43 -3.52 6.17 -14.97
C ARG A 43 -4.49 5.93 -13.81
N ILE A 44 -5.69 5.43 -14.07
CA ILE A 44 -6.62 4.97 -13.05
C ILE A 44 -6.60 3.45 -13.02
N VAL A 45 -6.05 2.90 -11.96
CA VAL A 45 -6.02 1.44 -11.72
C VAL A 45 -7.43 0.98 -11.40
N LYS A 46 -7.91 -0.05 -12.09
CA LYS A 46 -9.15 -0.77 -11.80
C LYS A 46 -8.83 -1.98 -10.93
N LEU A 47 -9.25 -1.96 -9.69
CA LEU A 47 -9.16 -3.08 -8.74
C LEU A 47 -10.53 -3.76 -8.68
N GLU A 48 -10.67 -4.87 -9.39
CA GLU A 48 -11.92 -5.58 -9.59
C GLU A 48 -11.79 -7.03 -9.19
N ASN A 49 -12.69 -7.50 -8.34
CA ASN A 49 -12.75 -8.88 -7.89
C ASN A 49 -14.16 -9.42 -8.02
N ASN A 50 -14.28 -10.71 -8.34
CA ASN A 50 -15.52 -11.45 -8.50
C ASN A 50 -15.23 -12.95 -8.35
N SER A 51 -16.19 -13.83 -8.67
CA SER A 51 -16.01 -15.29 -8.62
C SER A 51 -14.83 -15.81 -9.43
N ASP A 52 -14.48 -15.16 -10.54
CA ASP A 52 -13.44 -15.59 -11.48
C ASP A 52 -12.09 -14.91 -11.21
N VAL A 53 -12.11 -13.77 -10.49
CA VAL A 53 -10.93 -12.98 -10.11
C VAL A 53 -10.93 -12.80 -8.60
N PRO A 54 -10.34 -13.74 -7.83
CA PRO A 54 -10.30 -13.63 -6.37
C PRO A 54 -9.47 -12.44 -5.89
N PRO A 55 -9.72 -11.94 -4.67
CA PRO A 55 -8.89 -10.90 -4.06
C PRO A 55 -7.45 -11.37 -3.86
N ASP A 56 -6.49 -10.52 -4.20
CA ASP A 56 -5.06 -10.79 -4.15
C ASP A 56 -4.24 -9.82 -3.27
N THR A 57 -4.86 -8.72 -2.81
CA THR A 57 -4.20 -7.67 -2.01
C THR A 57 -4.57 -7.73 -0.53
N ASN A 58 -4.94 -8.88 -0.02
CA ASN A 58 -5.32 -9.12 1.38
C ASN A 58 -4.10 -9.37 2.30
N SER A 59 -3.08 -8.53 2.19
CA SER A 59 -1.92 -8.47 3.07
C SER A 59 -1.62 -7.03 3.46
N TRP A 60 -0.97 -6.83 4.62
CA TRP A 60 -0.53 -5.51 5.04
C TRP A 60 0.59 -4.98 4.16
N HIS A 61 0.33 -3.89 3.45
CA HIS A 61 1.31 -3.29 2.55
C HIS A 61 1.25 -1.77 2.52
N THR A 62 2.34 -1.19 2.08
CA THR A 62 2.45 0.20 1.65
C THR A 62 2.69 0.16 0.14
N ASP A 63 1.91 0.88 -0.64
CA ASP A 63 1.97 0.82 -2.11
C ASP A 63 3.39 1.08 -2.64
N LEU A 64 3.87 0.18 -3.51
CA LEU A 64 5.01 0.37 -4.43
C LEU A 64 6.34 0.76 -3.75
N THR A 65 6.61 0.32 -2.52
CA THR A 65 7.85 0.66 -1.80
C THR A 65 9.11 0.09 -2.44
N TYR A 66 8.98 -0.89 -3.34
CA TYR A 66 10.06 -1.43 -4.16
C TYR A 66 10.46 -0.54 -5.35
N LYS A 67 9.66 0.49 -5.71
CA LYS A 67 10.03 1.47 -6.72
C LYS A 67 11.08 2.44 -6.18
N ARG A 68 11.96 2.93 -7.05
CA ARG A 68 12.96 3.96 -6.72
C ARG A 68 12.31 5.22 -6.13
N VAL A 69 11.24 5.69 -6.76
CA VAL A 69 10.41 6.78 -6.26
C VAL A 69 9.18 6.17 -5.59
N GLN A 70 9.12 6.26 -4.26
CA GLN A 70 7.98 5.80 -3.50
C GLN A 70 6.82 6.78 -3.65
N PRO A 71 5.59 6.30 -3.93
CA PRO A 71 4.45 7.18 -4.02
C PRO A 71 4.21 7.98 -2.74
N PHE A 72 3.86 9.24 -2.92
CA PHE A 72 3.44 10.12 -1.85
C PHE A 72 2.05 9.73 -1.32
N ALA A 73 1.07 9.61 -2.21
CA ALA A 73 -0.31 9.39 -1.81
C ALA A 73 -1.03 8.43 -2.75
N SER A 74 -2.01 7.73 -2.22
CA SER A 74 -3.00 6.97 -3.00
C SER A 74 -4.39 7.52 -2.73
N ILE A 75 -5.22 7.56 -3.78
CA ILE A 75 -6.62 8.01 -3.75
C ILE A 75 -7.46 6.88 -4.30
N LEU A 76 -8.34 6.34 -3.47
CA LEU A 76 -9.19 5.19 -3.79
C LEU A 76 -10.65 5.63 -3.80
N VAL A 77 -11.35 5.30 -4.88
CA VAL A 77 -12.77 5.60 -5.07
C VAL A 77 -13.54 4.29 -5.16
N ALA A 78 -14.57 4.14 -4.33
CA ALA A 78 -15.46 2.97 -4.33
C ALA A 78 -16.46 3.06 -5.49
N ARG A 79 -16.44 2.07 -6.40
CA ARG A 79 -17.35 2.01 -7.55
C ARG A 79 -18.49 1.03 -7.32
N SER A 80 -18.17 -0.18 -6.90
CA SER A 80 -19.15 -1.19 -6.53
C SER A 80 -18.67 -1.90 -5.28
N ILE A 81 -19.52 -1.92 -4.27
CA ILE A 81 -19.20 -2.49 -2.96
C ILE A 81 -20.24 -3.57 -2.65
N PRO A 82 -19.80 -4.75 -2.20
CA PRO A 82 -20.71 -5.79 -1.73
C PRO A 82 -21.50 -5.34 -0.52
N GLU A 83 -22.66 -5.94 -0.29
CA GLU A 83 -23.52 -5.63 0.87
C GLU A 83 -22.81 -5.88 2.21
N LEU A 84 -21.98 -6.93 2.27
CA LEU A 84 -21.20 -7.31 3.44
C LEU A 84 -19.72 -7.48 3.07
N GLY A 85 -18.85 -7.03 3.96
CA GLY A 85 -17.40 -7.19 3.81
C GLY A 85 -16.75 -6.17 2.86
N GLY A 86 -15.49 -6.43 2.49
CA GLY A 86 -14.73 -5.60 1.57
C GLY A 86 -14.22 -4.28 2.18
N ASP A 87 -14.16 -4.20 3.49
CA ASP A 87 -13.61 -3.05 4.22
C ASP A 87 -12.11 -2.86 3.90
N THR A 88 -11.57 -1.71 4.25
CA THR A 88 -10.13 -1.47 4.24
C THR A 88 -9.67 -1.00 5.61
N LEU A 89 -8.53 -1.52 6.06
CA LEU A 89 -7.86 -1.09 7.27
C LEU A 89 -6.63 -0.27 6.90
N TRP A 90 -6.30 0.74 7.71
CA TRP A 90 -5.03 1.46 7.66
C TRP A 90 -4.34 1.38 9.02
N SER A 91 -3.02 1.19 9.01
CA SER A 91 -2.15 1.21 10.19
C SER A 91 -1.19 2.38 10.10
N SER A 92 -1.07 3.13 11.19
CA SER A 92 -0.19 4.28 11.30
C SER A 92 1.25 3.88 11.61
N LEU A 93 2.17 4.11 10.68
CA LEU A 93 3.60 3.86 10.88
C LEU A 93 4.21 4.81 11.91
N TYR A 94 3.65 6.02 12.08
CA TYR A 94 4.00 6.93 13.16
C TYR A 94 3.61 6.37 14.53
N ALA A 95 2.35 5.96 14.70
CA ALA A 95 1.86 5.46 15.97
C ALA A 95 2.55 4.13 16.34
N ALA A 96 2.88 3.29 15.37
CA ALA A 96 3.68 2.09 15.58
C ALA A 96 5.08 2.44 16.10
N TYR A 97 5.77 3.40 15.49
CA TYR A 97 7.07 3.88 15.95
C TYR A 97 7.00 4.48 17.36
N ASP A 98 6.02 5.36 17.62
CA ASP A 98 5.89 6.02 18.92
C ASP A 98 5.72 5.04 20.07
N ARG A 99 5.06 3.91 19.82
CA ARG A 99 4.82 2.82 20.78
C ARG A 99 6.00 1.87 20.99
N LEU A 100 7.07 2.01 20.22
CA LEU A 100 8.29 1.21 20.45
C LEU A 100 8.90 1.57 21.82
N PRO A 101 9.37 0.57 22.58
CA PRO A 101 10.21 0.81 23.74
C PRO A 101 11.47 1.60 23.36
N LYS A 102 11.98 2.42 24.28
CA LYS A 102 13.15 3.27 24.02
C LYS A 102 14.37 2.46 23.52
N GLY A 103 14.60 1.28 24.11
CA GLY A 103 15.66 0.37 23.65
C GLY A 103 15.48 -0.05 22.18
N MET A 104 14.26 -0.48 21.82
CA MET A 104 13.95 -0.86 20.43
C MET A 104 14.15 0.28 19.45
N LYS A 105 13.77 1.51 19.79
CA LYS A 105 14.04 2.68 18.94
C LYS A 105 15.53 2.86 18.67
N SER A 106 16.36 2.61 19.68
CA SER A 106 17.82 2.66 19.55
C SER A 106 18.36 1.52 18.69
N ASP A 107 17.85 0.32 18.89
CA ASP A 107 18.31 -0.89 18.20
C ASP A 107 17.92 -0.89 16.71
N LEU A 108 16.76 -0.30 16.37
CA LEU A 108 16.29 -0.19 14.99
C LEU A 108 16.90 1.01 14.24
N ALA A 109 17.42 2.00 14.98
CA ALA A 109 18.04 3.16 14.38
C ALA A 109 19.31 2.75 13.61
N GLY A 110 19.39 3.09 12.32
CA GLY A 110 20.49 2.73 11.45
C GLY A 110 20.39 1.37 10.76
N LEU A 111 19.37 0.56 11.06
CA LEU A 111 19.06 -0.61 10.25
C LEU A 111 18.40 -0.20 8.94
N GLU A 112 18.65 -0.98 7.90
CA GLU A 112 18.08 -0.83 6.58
C GLU A 112 17.25 -2.06 6.19
N ALA A 113 16.18 -1.85 5.45
CA ALA A 113 15.31 -2.91 4.94
C ALA A 113 15.40 -2.99 3.41
N ILE A 114 15.40 -4.20 2.89
CA ILE A 114 15.35 -4.48 1.46
C ILE A 114 13.88 -4.61 1.07
N HIS A 115 13.42 -3.70 0.22
CA HIS A 115 12.08 -3.70 -0.36
C HIS A 115 12.15 -4.22 -1.79
N ASP A 116 11.47 -5.30 -2.06
CA ASP A 116 11.30 -5.88 -3.40
C ASP A 116 9.89 -6.46 -3.57
N LEU A 117 9.62 -7.10 -4.70
CA LEU A 117 8.33 -7.77 -4.96
C LEU A 117 8.18 -9.14 -4.26
N GLY A 118 9.10 -9.49 -3.34
CA GLY A 118 9.24 -10.76 -2.63
C GLY A 118 7.97 -11.55 -2.36
N ASP A 119 7.28 -11.24 -1.26
CA ASP A 119 6.08 -11.98 -0.86
C ASP A 119 4.87 -11.70 -1.76
N PHE A 120 4.84 -10.59 -2.47
CA PHE A 120 3.83 -10.32 -3.50
C PHE A 120 3.83 -11.39 -4.62
N ARG A 121 4.97 -11.99 -4.90
CA ARG A 121 5.10 -13.14 -5.81
C ARG A 121 4.31 -14.35 -5.34
N ASN A 122 4.32 -14.61 -4.03
CA ASN A 122 3.70 -15.80 -3.45
C ASN A 122 2.18 -15.72 -3.46
N THR A 123 1.59 -14.53 -3.41
CA THR A 123 0.14 -14.33 -3.46
C THR A 123 -0.45 -14.72 -4.82
N PHE A 124 0.36 -14.63 -5.89
CA PHE A 124 -0.05 -15.02 -7.25
C PHE A 124 0.43 -16.44 -7.64
N SER A 125 1.45 -16.99 -6.95
CA SER A 125 2.11 -18.25 -7.36
C SER A 125 1.42 -19.52 -6.84
N ASP A 126 0.49 -19.43 -5.90
CA ASP A 126 -0.28 -20.59 -5.39
C ASP A 126 -1.47 -20.98 -6.27
N SER A 127 -1.74 -20.24 -7.34
CA SER A 127 -2.77 -20.64 -8.30
C SER A 127 -2.18 -21.63 -9.29
N SER A 128 -2.72 -22.84 -9.33
CA SER A 128 -2.41 -23.88 -10.31
C SER A 128 -2.82 -23.53 -11.76
N THR A 129 -3.15 -22.28 -12.03
CA THR A 129 -3.57 -21.76 -13.32
C THR A 129 -2.82 -20.46 -13.60
N ASN A 130 -2.05 -20.42 -14.69
CA ASN A 130 -1.45 -19.18 -15.21
C ASN A 130 -2.56 -18.15 -15.42
N THR A 131 -2.63 -17.17 -14.53
CA THR A 131 -3.55 -16.04 -14.69
C THR A 131 -2.85 -14.93 -15.49
N PRO A 132 -3.60 -14.10 -16.24
CA PRO A 132 -3.02 -12.92 -16.91
C PRO A 132 -2.27 -11.98 -15.98
N SER A 133 -2.53 -12.06 -14.68
CA SER A 133 -1.83 -11.33 -13.62
C SER A 133 -0.42 -11.87 -13.36
N GLU A 134 -0.22 -13.19 -13.44
CA GLU A 134 1.10 -13.82 -13.24
C GLU A 134 2.06 -13.49 -14.39
N ASP A 135 1.59 -13.50 -15.62
CA ASP A 135 2.41 -13.13 -16.78
C ASP A 135 2.85 -11.66 -16.65
N ARG A 136 1.94 -10.76 -16.27
CA ARG A 136 2.26 -9.34 -16.04
C ARG A 136 3.22 -9.13 -14.88
N LEU A 137 3.09 -9.91 -13.80
CA LEU A 137 4.02 -9.86 -12.68
C LEU A 137 5.41 -10.31 -13.11
N ASN A 138 5.52 -11.44 -13.83
CA ASN A 138 6.79 -11.96 -14.32
C ASN A 138 7.49 -10.98 -15.27
N ASP A 139 6.72 -10.28 -16.11
CA ASP A 139 7.23 -9.21 -16.98
C ASP A 139 7.69 -7.97 -16.20
N ALA A 140 7.04 -7.66 -15.06
CA ALA A 140 7.34 -6.50 -14.23
C ALA A 140 8.57 -6.71 -13.32
N LEU A 141 8.78 -7.93 -12.82
CA LEU A 141 9.86 -8.26 -11.88
C LEU A 141 11.26 -7.78 -12.30
N PRO A 142 11.72 -7.98 -13.57
CA PRO A 142 13.04 -7.54 -13.98
C PRO A 142 13.22 -6.02 -14.03
N ARG A 143 12.11 -5.26 -14.03
CA ARG A 143 12.14 -3.79 -14.19
C ARG A 143 12.42 -3.05 -12.90
N PHE A 144 12.05 -3.63 -11.74
CA PHE A 144 12.05 -2.91 -10.47
C PHE A 144 13.22 -3.25 -9.57
N GLY A 145 13.74 -4.50 -9.60
CA GLY A 145 14.80 -4.93 -8.70
C GLY A 145 14.40 -4.78 -7.23
N HIS A 146 15.31 -4.25 -6.43
CA HIS A 146 15.07 -3.95 -5.01
C HIS A 146 15.49 -2.52 -4.65
N GLN A 147 14.97 -2.02 -3.55
CA GLN A 147 15.36 -0.76 -2.93
C GLN A 147 15.81 -1.01 -1.49
N VAL A 148 16.93 -0.41 -1.10
CA VAL A 148 17.38 -0.39 0.29
C VAL A 148 16.90 0.91 0.92
N ARG A 149 16.19 0.81 2.04
CA ARG A 149 15.60 1.96 2.74
C ARG A 149 15.87 1.89 4.23
N PRO A 150 16.06 3.04 4.93
CA PRO A 150 16.13 3.04 6.38
C PRO A 150 14.89 2.39 6.99
N LEU A 151 15.07 1.49 7.98
CA LEU A 151 13.97 0.85 8.71
C LEU A 151 13.22 1.85 9.61
N VAL A 152 13.94 2.83 10.15
CA VAL A 152 13.37 4.02 10.79
C VAL A 152 13.70 5.21 9.90
N ASP A 153 12.68 5.81 9.32
CA ASP A 153 12.85 6.92 8.40
C ASP A 153 12.11 8.17 8.90
N HIS A 154 12.34 9.31 8.26
CA HIS A 154 11.75 10.59 8.62
C HIS A 154 10.90 11.12 7.47
N HIS A 155 9.68 11.50 7.82
CA HIS A 155 8.76 12.04 6.81
C HIS A 155 9.31 13.34 6.19
N PRO A 156 9.39 13.44 4.86
CA PRO A 156 10.11 14.53 4.18
C PRO A 156 9.52 15.93 4.40
N VAL A 157 8.25 16.02 4.82
CA VAL A 157 7.58 17.31 5.09
C VAL A 157 7.56 17.65 6.58
N THR A 158 7.32 16.65 7.45
CA THR A 158 7.13 16.90 8.89
C THR A 158 8.38 16.63 9.72
N GLY A 159 9.37 15.92 9.17
CA GLY A 159 10.55 15.45 9.90
C GLY A 159 10.25 14.39 10.99
N ARG A 160 8.98 13.96 11.12
CA ARG A 160 8.58 13.01 12.16
C ARG A 160 9.08 11.61 11.81
N PRO A 161 9.70 10.87 12.76
CA PRO A 161 10.16 9.51 12.53
C PRO A 161 8.99 8.54 12.42
N PHE A 162 9.15 7.49 11.60
CA PHE A 162 8.20 6.40 11.41
C PHE A 162 8.92 5.07 11.14
N LEU A 163 8.19 3.95 11.31
CA LEU A 163 8.67 2.63 10.89
C LEU A 163 8.43 2.45 9.40
N ASN A 164 9.51 2.40 8.61
CA ASN A 164 9.43 2.16 7.18
C ASN A 164 9.49 0.66 6.88
N PHE A 165 8.45 -0.03 7.27
CA PHE A 165 8.29 -1.48 7.13
C PHE A 165 6.89 -1.82 6.63
N ASN A 166 6.79 -2.86 5.80
CA ASN A 166 5.54 -3.55 5.48
C ASN A 166 5.84 -5.02 5.15
N GLU A 167 4.87 -5.89 5.39
CA GLU A 167 5.04 -7.33 5.24
C GLU A 167 5.20 -7.75 3.77
N ALA A 168 4.49 -7.09 2.87
CA ALA A 168 4.41 -7.50 1.46
C ALA A 168 5.72 -7.29 0.69
N PHE A 169 6.47 -6.24 1.00
CA PHE A 169 7.63 -5.85 0.19
C PHE A 169 8.95 -5.87 0.93
N VAL A 170 8.98 -5.91 2.28
CA VAL A 170 10.23 -6.04 3.03
C VAL A 170 10.62 -7.50 3.12
N THR A 171 11.65 -7.90 2.39
CA THR A 171 12.11 -9.28 2.31
C THR A 171 13.29 -9.59 3.22
N HIS A 172 14.09 -8.59 3.58
CA HIS A 172 15.25 -8.75 4.46
C HIS A 172 15.61 -7.46 5.20
N ILE A 173 16.18 -7.58 6.39
CA ILE A 173 16.80 -6.48 7.14
C ILE A 173 18.32 -6.61 6.98
N SER A 174 18.94 -5.59 6.39
CA SER A 174 20.38 -5.60 6.07
C SER A 174 21.24 -5.71 7.32
N GLY A 175 22.34 -6.44 7.22
CA GLY A 175 23.28 -6.65 8.33
C GLY A 175 22.89 -7.72 9.34
N LEU A 176 21.70 -8.32 9.21
CA LEU A 176 21.25 -9.43 10.03
C LEU A 176 21.38 -10.77 9.29
N THR A 177 21.56 -11.85 10.04
CA THR A 177 21.41 -13.20 9.48
C THR A 177 19.97 -13.45 9.06
N THR A 178 19.71 -14.42 8.19
CA THR A 178 18.37 -14.76 7.73
C THR A 178 17.40 -15.03 8.89
N ASN A 179 17.87 -15.74 9.93
CA ASN A 179 17.03 -16.08 11.09
C ASN A 179 16.71 -14.83 11.93
N GLU A 180 17.68 -13.97 12.16
CA GLU A 180 17.48 -12.71 12.89
C GLU A 180 16.55 -11.76 12.12
N SER A 181 16.79 -11.61 10.82
CA SER A 181 15.93 -10.81 9.93
C SER A 181 14.48 -11.31 9.93
N ASN A 182 14.27 -12.62 9.77
CA ASN A 182 12.92 -13.19 9.79
C ASN A 182 12.24 -12.99 11.16
N SER A 183 12.98 -13.20 12.27
CA SER A 183 12.45 -12.98 13.61
C SER A 183 12.03 -11.52 13.84
N LEU A 184 12.86 -10.59 13.40
CA LEU A 184 12.56 -9.15 13.52
C LEU A 184 11.39 -8.74 12.62
N ARG A 185 11.33 -9.23 11.39
CA ARG A 185 10.20 -8.97 10.46
C ARG A 185 8.88 -9.44 11.07
N VAL A 186 8.82 -10.66 11.60
CA VAL A 186 7.62 -11.20 12.26
C VAL A 186 7.23 -10.36 13.47
N TRP A 187 8.21 -9.95 14.28
CA TRP A 187 7.95 -9.09 15.43
C TRP A 187 7.40 -7.72 15.02
N LEU A 188 8.01 -7.08 14.02
CA LEU A 188 7.55 -5.79 13.48
C LEU A 188 6.13 -5.89 12.91
N ALA A 189 5.85 -6.92 12.12
CA ALA A 189 4.53 -7.19 11.58
C ALA A 189 3.47 -7.26 12.69
N ASN A 190 3.72 -8.06 13.73
CA ASN A 190 2.82 -8.17 14.88
C ASN A 190 2.69 -6.85 15.67
N HIS A 191 3.77 -6.09 15.80
CA HIS A 191 3.76 -4.79 16.47
C HIS A 191 2.92 -3.75 15.72
N MET A 192 2.99 -3.75 14.39
CA MET A 192 2.28 -2.81 13.53
C MET A 192 0.83 -3.24 13.24
N ASN A 193 0.52 -4.52 13.48
CA ASN A 193 -0.83 -5.09 13.33
C ASN A 193 -1.61 -5.08 14.65
N ARG A 194 -1.53 -3.99 15.42
CA ARG A 194 -2.28 -3.82 16.67
C ARG A 194 -3.48 -2.90 16.46
N PRO A 195 -4.64 -3.21 17.04
CA PRO A 195 -5.85 -2.39 16.91
C PRO A 195 -5.64 -0.90 17.27
N GLU A 196 -4.74 -0.61 18.23
CA GLU A 196 -4.49 0.74 18.73
C GLU A 196 -3.79 1.68 17.73
N VAL A 197 -3.25 1.11 16.65
CA VAL A 197 -2.59 1.88 15.58
C VAL A 197 -3.37 1.84 14.27
N GLN A 198 -4.56 1.26 14.28
CA GLN A 198 -5.37 1.00 13.10
C GLN A 198 -6.67 1.80 13.11
N ILE A 199 -7.17 2.01 11.90
CA ILE A 199 -8.56 2.39 11.63
C ILE A 199 -9.13 1.44 10.57
N ARG A 200 -10.45 1.21 10.60
CA ARG A 200 -11.19 0.43 9.64
C ARG A 200 -12.28 1.27 9.00
N TRP A 201 -12.37 1.23 7.68
CA TRP A 201 -13.40 1.92 6.91
C TRP A 201 -14.32 0.91 6.25
N ARG A 202 -15.61 1.03 6.52
CA ARG A 202 -16.66 0.32 5.81
C ARG A 202 -17.12 1.17 4.64
N TRP A 203 -16.88 0.67 3.44
CA TRP A 203 -17.14 1.39 2.22
C TRP A 203 -18.63 1.44 1.86
N GLN A 204 -19.01 2.56 1.24
CA GLN A 204 -20.21 2.69 0.43
C GLN A 204 -19.80 3.11 -0.99
N ALA A 205 -20.62 2.76 -2.01
CA ALA A 205 -20.36 3.23 -3.37
C ALA A 205 -20.32 4.77 -3.40
N GLY A 206 -19.35 5.32 -4.10
CA GLY A 206 -19.09 6.77 -4.15
C GLY A 206 -18.19 7.31 -3.03
N ASP A 207 -17.81 6.51 -2.04
CA ASP A 207 -16.84 6.95 -1.03
C ASP A 207 -15.43 7.08 -1.62
N ILE A 208 -14.67 8.01 -1.05
CA ILE A 208 -13.26 8.23 -1.41
C ILE A 208 -12.41 8.15 -0.14
N ALA A 209 -11.28 7.46 -0.22
CA ALA A 209 -10.20 7.57 0.75
C ALA A 209 -8.94 8.12 0.08
N MET A 210 -8.26 9.04 0.76
CA MET A 210 -6.93 9.51 0.39
C MET A 210 -6.00 9.34 1.58
N TRP A 211 -4.83 8.73 1.36
CA TRP A 211 -3.84 8.52 2.43
C TRP A 211 -2.43 8.90 2.02
N ASP A 212 -1.64 9.30 3.02
CA ASP A 212 -0.20 9.46 2.87
C ASP A 212 0.45 8.07 2.87
N ASN A 213 0.81 7.61 1.70
CA ASN A 213 1.36 6.26 1.50
C ASN A 213 2.74 6.06 2.15
N ARG A 214 3.45 7.14 2.50
CA ARG A 214 4.78 7.06 3.11
C ARG A 214 4.72 6.61 4.58
N VAL A 215 3.60 6.87 5.25
CA VAL A 215 3.45 6.69 6.70
C VAL A 215 2.23 5.87 7.12
N THR A 216 1.67 5.14 6.17
CA THR A 216 0.58 4.19 6.42
C THR A 216 0.82 2.86 5.69
N MET A 217 0.46 1.77 6.34
CA MET A 217 0.14 0.50 5.67
C MET A 217 -1.36 0.38 5.52
N HIS A 218 -1.81 -0.40 4.57
CA HIS A 218 -3.22 -0.74 4.44
C HIS A 218 -3.44 -2.22 4.12
N TYR A 219 -4.68 -2.67 4.35
CA TYR A 219 -5.10 -4.05 4.17
C TYR A 219 -6.50 -4.07 3.58
N ALA A 220 -6.68 -4.68 2.42
CA ALA A 220 -7.99 -4.90 1.81
C ALA A 220 -8.59 -6.21 2.37
N VAL A 221 -9.69 -6.11 3.11
CA VAL A 221 -10.33 -7.28 3.71
C VAL A 221 -11.06 -8.08 2.62
N ALA A 222 -10.74 -9.37 2.49
CA ALA A 222 -11.24 -10.25 1.43
C ALA A 222 -12.47 -11.08 1.82
N ASP A 223 -13.17 -10.68 2.90
CA ASP A 223 -14.31 -11.39 3.50
C ASP A 223 -15.61 -11.31 2.68
N TYR A 224 -15.59 -10.63 1.55
CA TYR A 224 -16.71 -10.49 0.62
C TYR A 224 -16.73 -11.55 -0.50
N TYR A 225 -15.62 -12.22 -0.75
CA TYR A 225 -15.53 -13.19 -1.86
C TYR A 225 -16.59 -14.30 -1.71
N PRO A 226 -17.29 -14.69 -2.77
CA PRO A 226 -17.10 -14.37 -4.20
C PRO A 226 -17.92 -13.17 -4.73
N ALA A 227 -18.46 -12.31 -3.85
CA ALA A 227 -19.25 -11.16 -4.28
C ALA A 227 -18.39 -10.14 -5.07
N TYR A 228 -19.06 -9.41 -5.96
CA TYR A 228 -18.40 -8.40 -6.81
C TYR A 228 -17.98 -7.17 -6.01
N ARG A 229 -16.72 -6.75 -6.21
CA ARG A 229 -16.17 -5.50 -5.66
C ARG A 229 -15.33 -4.80 -6.71
N CYS A 230 -15.51 -3.49 -6.88
CA CYS A 230 -14.73 -2.67 -7.81
C CYS A 230 -14.34 -1.35 -7.17
N MET A 231 -13.03 -1.04 -7.24
CA MET A 231 -12.44 0.21 -6.77
C MET A 231 -11.60 0.83 -7.88
N ASN A 232 -11.52 2.15 -7.92
CA ASN A 232 -10.61 2.88 -8.79
C ASN A 232 -9.53 3.57 -7.95
N ARG A 233 -8.25 3.37 -8.29
CA ARG A 233 -7.12 3.96 -7.57
C ARG A 233 -6.30 4.86 -8.48
N VAL A 234 -5.93 6.03 -7.97
CA VAL A 234 -4.90 6.91 -8.55
C VAL A 234 -3.77 7.08 -7.55
N THR A 235 -2.55 6.95 -8.01
CA THR A 235 -1.35 7.10 -7.20
C THR A 235 -0.63 8.40 -7.57
N VAL A 236 -0.21 9.18 -6.56
CA VAL A 236 0.55 10.43 -6.73
C VAL A 236 1.97 10.19 -6.29
N VAL A 237 2.96 10.41 -7.18
CA VAL A 237 4.38 10.09 -6.92
C VAL A 237 5.15 11.21 -6.27
N HIS A 238 4.93 12.47 -6.66
CA HIS A 238 5.62 13.63 -6.10
C HIS A 238 4.70 14.52 -5.29
N ASP A 239 5.15 14.79 -4.07
CA ASP A 239 4.50 15.77 -3.19
C ASP A 239 4.99 17.18 -3.56
N ARG A 240 4.10 18.05 -4.04
CA ARG A 240 4.46 19.43 -4.42
C ARG A 240 5.09 20.26 -3.28
N ARG A 241 4.98 19.80 -2.05
CA ARG A 241 5.57 20.47 -0.87
C ARG A 241 7.02 20.05 -0.63
N VAL A 242 7.50 19.00 -1.30
CA VAL A 242 8.87 18.51 -1.19
C VAL A 242 9.63 18.99 -2.43
N PRO A 243 10.75 19.74 -2.29
CA PRO A 243 11.59 20.09 -3.43
C PRO A 243 12.12 18.83 -4.12
N ASN A 244 12.23 18.88 -5.45
CA ASN A 244 12.85 17.82 -6.27
C ASN A 244 14.35 17.73 -6.00
#